data_85fff3046e4646887bb64039d5f37e67
#
_entry.id   85fff3046e4646887bb64039d5f37e67
#
_cell.length_a   1.000
_cell.length_b   1.000
_cell.length_c   1.000
_cell.angle_alpha   90.00
_cell.angle_beta   90.00
_cell.angle_gamma   90.00
#
_symmetry.space_group_name_H-M   'P 1'
#
loop_
_entity.id
_entity.type
_entity.pdbx_description
1 polymer ?
#
loop_
_entity_poly.entity_id
_entity_poly.type
_entity_poly.pdbx_seq_one_letter_code
_entity_poly.pdbx_strand_id
1 'polypeptide(L)'
;MAVTTPDWLKQREGELQVHKDGRSGSVYFAGQLQYVLMPMPAKGKFACRISETINGRRLDGDGIYPTNEDALRGGLEELRAKLGW
;
A
#
# COMPACT_ATOMS: atom_id res chain seq x y z
N MET A 1 9.02 8.70 10.69
CA MET A 1 8.42 7.54 11.36
C MET A 1 7.96 6.53 10.31
N ALA A 2 8.31 5.28 10.49
CA ALA A 2 8.02 4.26 9.49
C ALA A 2 6.56 3.78 9.55
N VAL A 3 6.01 3.44 8.41
CA VAL A 3 4.70 2.79 8.32
C VAL A 3 4.86 1.34 8.75
N THR A 4 3.98 0.87 9.62
CA THR A 4 4.03 -0.50 10.13
C THR A 4 2.84 -1.31 9.61
N THR A 5 2.94 -2.63 9.73
CA THR A 5 1.85 -3.52 9.32
C THR A 5 0.59 -3.20 10.14
N PRO A 6 -0.53 -2.84 9.48
CA PRO A 6 -1.77 -2.56 10.20
C PRO A 6 -2.39 -3.82 10.79
N ASP A 7 -3.18 -3.65 11.84
CA ASP A 7 -3.79 -4.78 12.54
C ASP A 7 -4.72 -5.61 11.65
N TRP A 8 -5.47 -4.94 10.77
CA TRP A 8 -6.39 -5.66 9.87
C TRP A 8 -5.64 -6.61 8.94
N LEU A 9 -4.40 -6.24 8.59
CA LEU A 9 -3.56 -7.08 7.74
C LEU A 9 -2.98 -8.24 8.54
N LYS A 10 -2.53 -7.97 9.77
CA LYS A 10 -2.02 -9.03 10.67
C LYS A 10 -3.08 -10.09 10.96
N GLN A 11 -4.34 -9.68 11.11
CA GLN A 11 -5.45 -10.60 11.37
C GLN A 11 -5.68 -11.57 10.22
N ARG A 12 -5.17 -11.25 9.03
CA ARG A 12 -5.29 -12.09 7.84
C ARG A 12 -3.98 -12.75 7.46
N GLU A 13 -3.05 -12.84 8.40
CA GLU A 13 -1.71 -13.40 8.20
C GLU A 13 -0.92 -12.65 7.14
N GLY A 14 -1.20 -11.35 6.99
CA GLY A 14 -0.51 -10.48 6.06
C GLY A 14 0.64 -9.74 6.71
N GLU A 15 1.59 -9.29 5.90
CA GLU A 15 2.73 -8.52 6.34
C GLU A 15 3.02 -7.40 5.36
N LEU A 16 3.32 -6.22 5.88
CA LEU A 16 3.81 -5.11 5.09
C LEU A 16 5.31 -4.99 5.28
N GLN A 17 6.05 -4.98 4.17
CA GLN A 17 7.49 -4.70 4.19
C GLN A 17 7.71 -3.37 3.48
N VAL A 18 8.16 -2.37 4.23
CA VAL A 18 8.49 -1.05 3.67
C VAL A 18 9.90 -1.12 3.10
N HIS A 19 10.07 -0.62 1.87
CA HIS A 19 11.36 -0.65 1.19
C HIS A 19 12.34 0.33 1.85
N LYS A 20 13.63 0.17 1.57
CA LYS A 20 14.69 0.98 2.19
C LYS A 20 14.53 2.47 1.95
N ASP A 21 13.95 2.85 0.82
CA ASP A 21 13.72 4.26 0.51
C ASP A 21 12.60 4.88 1.32
N GLY A 22 11.84 4.06 2.08
CA GLY A 22 10.71 4.51 2.87
C GLY A 22 9.51 4.99 2.07
N ARG A 23 9.54 4.79 0.74
CA ARG A 23 8.52 5.33 -0.17
C ARG A 23 7.55 4.31 -0.70
N SER A 24 7.92 3.06 -0.68
CA SER A 24 7.08 2.00 -1.22
C SER A 24 7.03 0.83 -0.26
N GLY A 25 6.02 -0.02 -0.43
CA GLY A 25 5.84 -1.17 0.41
C GLY A 25 5.31 -2.35 -0.37
N SER A 26 5.56 -3.53 0.15
CA SER A 26 5.08 -4.78 -0.42
C SER A 26 4.21 -5.49 0.61
N VAL A 27 3.07 -6.01 0.15
CA VAL A 27 2.14 -6.74 1.02
C VAL A 27 2.24 -8.22 0.70
N TYR A 28 2.52 -9.02 1.72
CA TYR A 28 2.66 -10.46 1.62
C TYR A 28 1.53 -11.15 2.38
N PHE A 29 1.03 -12.25 1.84
CA PHE A 29 0.11 -13.14 2.53
C PHE A 29 0.70 -14.54 2.50
N ALA A 30 0.83 -15.16 3.68
CA ALA A 30 1.41 -16.50 3.82
C ALA A 30 2.79 -16.58 3.15
N GLY A 31 3.58 -15.52 3.26
CA GLY A 31 4.92 -15.46 2.70
C GLY A 31 5.00 -15.18 1.20
N GLN A 32 3.85 -14.97 0.54
CA GLN A 32 3.81 -14.69 -0.89
C GLN A 32 3.48 -13.23 -1.17
N LEU A 33 4.24 -12.61 -2.07
CA LEU A 33 4.00 -11.24 -2.48
C LEU A 33 2.69 -11.15 -3.27
N GLN A 34 1.77 -10.32 -2.77
CA GLN A 34 0.45 -10.16 -3.39
C GLN A 34 0.22 -8.78 -3.97
N TYR A 35 0.67 -7.74 -3.27
CA TYR A 35 0.43 -6.35 -3.69
C TYR A 35 1.67 -5.51 -3.50
N VAL A 36 1.86 -4.53 -4.40
CA VAL A 36 2.90 -3.51 -4.27
C VAL A 36 2.23 -2.15 -4.19
N LEU A 37 2.60 -1.38 -3.18
CA LEU A 37 2.11 -0.02 -2.97
C LEU A 37 3.25 0.96 -3.21
N MET A 38 3.05 1.90 -4.12
CA MET A 38 4.09 2.84 -4.52
C MET A 38 3.54 4.25 -4.55
N PRO A 39 3.88 5.10 -3.56
CA PRO A 39 3.53 6.52 -3.61
C PRO A 39 4.17 7.19 -4.81
N MET A 40 3.40 7.99 -5.54
CA MET A 40 3.83 8.68 -6.74
C MET A 40 3.46 10.16 -6.65
N PRO A 41 4.27 11.07 -7.21
CA PRO A 41 3.90 12.48 -7.27
C PRO A 41 2.59 12.67 -8.04
N ALA A 42 1.68 13.46 -7.48
CA ALA A 42 0.40 13.75 -8.11
C ALA A 42 -0.11 15.11 -7.65
N LYS A 43 -0.34 16.03 -8.59
CA LYS A 43 -0.93 17.33 -8.31
C LYS A 43 -0.23 18.11 -7.19
N GLY A 44 1.10 18.05 -7.16
CA GLY A 44 1.91 18.71 -6.13
C GLY A 44 1.94 17.99 -4.79
N LYS A 45 1.32 16.82 -4.69
CA LYS A 45 1.29 15.97 -3.51
C LYS A 45 1.63 14.55 -3.92
N PHE A 46 1.04 13.55 -3.27
CA PHE A 46 1.32 12.15 -3.56
C PHE A 46 0.05 11.33 -3.63
N ALA A 47 0.01 10.39 -4.55
CA ALA A 47 -1.03 9.36 -4.61
C ALA A 47 -0.36 8.01 -4.42
N CYS A 48 -1.11 6.98 -4.01
CA CYS A 48 -0.57 5.64 -3.86
C CYS A 48 -1.00 4.75 -5.02
N ARG A 49 -0.01 4.25 -5.74
CA ARG A 49 -0.24 3.27 -6.80
C ARG A 49 -0.27 1.89 -6.15
N ILE A 50 -1.34 1.15 -6.39
CA ILE A 50 -1.51 -0.20 -5.85
C ILE A 50 -1.62 -1.17 -7.02
N SER A 51 -0.72 -2.16 -7.05
CA SER A 51 -0.70 -3.17 -8.11
C SER A 51 -0.80 -4.56 -7.51
N GLU A 52 -1.65 -5.40 -8.09
CA GLU A 52 -1.73 -6.82 -7.75
C GLU A 52 -0.67 -7.56 -8.56
N THR A 53 0.20 -8.32 -7.89
CA THR A 53 1.38 -8.90 -8.56
C THR A 53 1.05 -10.03 -9.51
N ILE A 54 -0.02 -10.78 -9.23
CA ILE A 54 -0.34 -11.98 -10.01
C ILE A 54 -0.79 -11.67 -11.45
N ASN A 55 -1.44 -10.51 -11.65
CA ASN A 55 -1.98 -10.15 -12.97
C ASN A 55 -1.68 -8.69 -13.38
N GLY A 56 -0.95 -7.96 -12.54
CA GLY A 56 -0.61 -6.56 -12.81
C GLY A 56 -1.79 -5.60 -12.70
N ARG A 57 -2.93 -6.04 -12.18
CA ARG A 57 -4.12 -5.21 -12.08
C ARG A 57 -3.93 -4.08 -11.09
N ARG A 58 -4.43 -2.89 -11.45
CA ARG A 58 -4.37 -1.69 -10.60
C ARG A 58 -5.58 -1.63 -9.68
N LEU A 59 -5.32 -1.38 -8.41
CA LEU A 59 -6.37 -1.30 -7.38
C LEU A 59 -6.39 0.04 -6.68
N ASP A 60 -5.60 1.00 -7.15
CA ASP A 60 -5.48 2.30 -6.49
C ASP A 60 -6.77 3.12 -6.58
N GLY A 61 -7.02 3.90 -5.53
CA GLY A 61 -8.14 4.84 -5.49
C GLY A 61 -7.73 6.24 -5.93
N ASP A 62 -8.52 7.23 -5.54
CA ASP A 62 -8.31 8.63 -5.93
C ASP A 62 -7.69 9.49 -4.83
N GLY A 63 -7.21 8.89 -3.75
CA GLY A 63 -6.68 9.62 -2.61
C GLY A 63 -5.42 10.40 -2.97
N ILE A 64 -5.32 11.62 -2.45
CA ILE A 64 -4.15 12.49 -2.60
C ILE A 64 -3.67 12.82 -1.19
N TYR A 65 -2.38 12.66 -0.94
CA TYR A 65 -1.81 12.74 0.40
C TYR A 65 -0.62 13.71 0.43
N PRO A 66 -0.37 14.38 1.57
CA PRO A 66 0.69 15.40 1.63
C PRO A 66 2.12 14.85 1.61
N THR A 67 2.32 13.59 2.04
CA THR A 67 3.66 12.99 2.08
C THR A 67 3.65 11.58 1.50
N ASN A 68 4.84 11.05 1.18
CA ASN A 68 5.00 9.65 0.76
C ASN A 68 4.48 8.68 1.82
N GLU A 69 4.77 8.95 3.09
CA GLU A 69 4.35 8.09 4.19
C GLU A 69 2.84 8.08 4.33
N ASP A 70 2.20 9.25 4.25
CA ASP A 70 0.75 9.35 4.30
C ASP A 70 0.10 8.65 3.10
N ALA A 71 0.73 8.75 1.92
CA ALA A 71 0.24 8.05 0.73
C ALA A 71 0.31 6.54 0.91
N LEU A 72 1.37 6.04 1.53
CA LEU A 72 1.48 4.60 1.79
C LEU A 72 0.41 4.13 2.77
N ARG A 73 0.19 4.88 3.86
CA ARG A 73 -0.87 4.56 4.82
C ARG A 73 -2.25 4.62 4.17
N GLY A 74 -2.49 5.69 3.42
CA GLY A 74 -3.76 5.87 2.73
C GLY A 74 -3.98 4.79 1.67
N GLY A 75 -2.91 4.39 0.99
CA GLY A 75 -2.96 3.30 0.02
C GLY A 75 -3.35 1.98 0.66
N LEU A 76 -2.86 1.71 1.87
CA LEU A 76 -3.27 0.51 2.61
C LEU A 76 -4.76 0.54 2.91
N GLU A 77 -5.33 1.70 3.27
CA GLU A 77 -6.76 1.82 3.50
C GLU A 77 -7.56 1.71 2.19
N GLU A 78 -7.04 2.23 1.08
CA GLU A 78 -7.66 2.06 -0.23
C GLU A 78 -7.68 0.59 -0.63
N LEU A 79 -6.58 -0.13 -0.39
CA LEU A 79 -6.50 -1.56 -0.66
C LEU A 79 -7.51 -2.33 0.19
N ARG A 80 -7.60 -2.00 1.46
CA ARG A 80 -8.56 -2.61 2.37
C ARG A 80 -9.99 -2.45 1.85
N ALA A 81 -10.34 -1.26 1.41
CA ALA A 81 -11.67 -0.97 0.87
C ALA A 81 -11.94 -1.78 -0.39
N LYS A 82 -10.96 -1.89 -1.29
CA LYS A 82 -11.11 -2.67 -2.51
C LYS A 82 -11.28 -4.16 -2.24
N LEU A 83 -10.65 -4.67 -1.19
CA LEU A 83 -10.76 -6.08 -0.81
C LEU A 83 -12.01 -6.37 0.04
N GLY A 84 -12.68 -5.33 0.50
CA GLY A 84 -13.88 -5.49 1.31
C GLY A 84 -13.58 -5.91 2.75
N TRP A 85 -12.43 -5.56 3.26
CA TRP A 85 -11.98 -5.94 4.61
C TRP A 85 -12.10 -4.77 5.64
#